data_e732d571f07c0a830687c6558751e374
#
_entry.id   e732d571f07c0a830687c6558751e374
#
_cell.length_a   1.000
_cell.length_b   1.000
_cell.length_c   1.000
_cell.angle_alpha   90.00
_cell.angle_beta   90.00
_cell.angle_gamma   90.00
#
_symmetry.space_group_name_H-M   'P 1'
#
loop_
_entity.id
_entity.type
_entity.pdbx_description
1 polymer ?
#
loop_
_entity_poly.entity_id
_entity_poly.type
_entity_poly.pdbx_seq_one_letter_code
_entity_poly.pdbx_strand_id
1 'polypeptide(L)'
;YESYLDFPSINLSQSGDTSEAMVKRFEKDVLPFSPEYLLILGGTNSLRAGVPAADVISDLKEIQRKCREHGITPILMTLPPINPENIQKAFNEPTYEGWKASFDEVNAFIRGEVHIDTAAPFEEMEELPTWLALDGIHGDWNMKRMMAEVINLEFPKVIAGD
;
A
#
# COMPACT_ATOMS: atom_id res chain seq x y z
N TYR A 1 -10.99 -1.74 -0.01
CA TYR A 1 -10.97 -3.22 -0.12
C TYR A 1 -11.37 -3.93 1.18
N GLU A 2 -11.26 -3.30 2.32
CA GLU A 2 -11.50 -3.95 3.62
C GLU A 2 -12.91 -4.56 3.72
N SER A 3 -13.92 -3.97 3.06
CA SER A 3 -15.30 -4.50 3.03
C SER A 3 -15.43 -5.87 2.34
N TYR A 4 -14.41 -6.30 1.61
CA TYR A 4 -14.37 -7.58 0.89
C TYR A 4 -13.45 -8.61 1.55
N LEU A 5 -12.90 -8.31 2.73
CA LEU A 5 -12.05 -9.25 3.47
C LEU A 5 -12.88 -10.30 4.20
N ASP A 6 -12.39 -11.53 4.23
CA ASP A 6 -13.06 -12.67 4.86
C ASP A 6 -12.79 -12.79 6.38
N PHE A 7 -12.10 -11.79 6.95
CA PHE A 7 -11.75 -11.75 8.36
C PHE A 7 -12.03 -10.35 8.96
N PRO A 8 -12.24 -10.25 10.28
CA PRO A 8 -12.47 -8.96 10.93
C PRO A 8 -11.30 -8.02 10.77
N SER A 9 -11.57 -6.80 10.34
CA SER A 9 -10.56 -5.76 10.13
C SER A 9 -11.07 -4.38 10.50
N ILE A 10 -10.15 -3.47 10.80
CA ILE A 10 -10.42 -2.05 11.03
C ILE A 10 -9.62 -1.26 10.02
N ASN A 11 -10.29 -0.37 9.30
CA ASN A 11 -9.65 0.51 8.32
C ASN A 11 -9.10 1.77 9.00
N LEU A 12 -7.78 1.92 8.97
CA LEU A 12 -7.05 3.08 9.49
C LEU A 12 -6.50 3.96 8.37
N SER A 13 -6.90 3.71 7.13
CA SER A 13 -6.41 4.45 5.96
C SER A 13 -6.86 5.91 6.00
N GLN A 14 -5.96 6.82 5.60
CA GLN A 14 -6.26 8.23 5.39
C GLN A 14 -5.93 8.62 3.95
N SER A 15 -6.86 9.29 3.29
CA SER A 15 -6.64 9.79 1.93
C SER A 15 -5.51 10.81 1.91
N GLY A 16 -4.61 10.69 0.93
CA GLY A 16 -3.50 11.62 0.76
C GLY A 16 -2.29 11.39 1.66
N ASP A 17 -2.31 10.35 2.51
CA ASP A 17 -1.17 10.05 3.39
C ASP A 17 0.11 9.80 2.60
N THR A 18 1.19 10.40 3.08
CA THR A 18 2.57 10.05 2.72
C THR A 18 3.09 8.96 3.64
N SER A 19 4.17 8.29 3.24
CA SER A 19 4.81 7.29 4.11
C SER A 19 5.32 7.91 5.42
N GLU A 20 5.85 9.13 5.38
CA GLU A 20 6.25 9.89 6.56
C GLU A 20 5.07 10.18 7.50
N ALA A 21 3.91 10.56 6.96
CA ALA A 21 2.70 10.81 7.75
C ALA A 21 2.21 9.52 8.43
N MET A 22 2.30 8.38 7.75
CA MET A 22 1.97 7.08 8.34
C MET A 22 2.86 6.74 9.53
N VAL A 23 4.17 7.00 9.45
CA VAL A 23 5.09 6.85 10.59
C VAL A 23 4.67 7.72 11.76
N LYS A 24 4.38 9.00 11.51
CA LYS A 24 4.04 9.99 12.55
C LYS A 24 2.74 9.69 13.30
N ARG A 25 1.77 9.09 12.65
CA ARG A 25 0.46 8.80 13.26
C ARG A 25 0.33 7.40 13.87
N PHE A 26 1.38 6.59 13.81
CA PHE A 26 1.35 5.19 14.27
C PHE A 26 0.87 5.05 15.72
N GLU A 27 1.49 5.77 16.67
CA GLU A 27 1.16 5.67 18.08
C GLU A 27 -0.28 6.11 18.39
N LYS A 28 -0.73 7.15 17.70
CA LYS A 28 -2.08 7.70 17.91
C LYS A 28 -3.17 6.82 17.32
N ASP A 29 -2.94 6.30 16.10
CA ASP A 29 -4.00 5.72 15.29
C ASP A 29 -3.99 4.18 15.32
N VAL A 30 -2.83 3.53 15.52
CA VAL A 30 -2.69 2.08 15.51
C VAL A 30 -2.72 1.49 16.91
N LEU A 31 -1.94 2.00 17.82
CA LEU A 31 -1.78 1.41 19.17
C LEU A 31 -3.07 1.32 19.98
N PRO A 32 -4.03 2.26 19.91
CA PRO A 32 -5.29 2.15 20.67
C PRO A 32 -6.11 0.90 20.35
N PHE A 33 -5.93 0.31 19.14
CA PHE A 33 -6.65 -0.89 18.71
C PHE A 33 -5.93 -2.19 19.11
N SER A 34 -4.68 -2.12 19.54
CA SER A 34 -3.85 -3.28 19.87
C SER A 34 -3.98 -4.43 18.85
N PRO A 35 -3.76 -4.18 17.55
CA PRO A 35 -3.95 -5.20 16.53
C PRO A 35 -2.88 -6.29 16.66
N GLU A 36 -3.23 -7.52 16.31
CA GLU A 36 -2.25 -8.61 16.19
C GLU A 36 -1.42 -8.47 14.91
N TYR A 37 -2.08 -8.05 13.83
CA TYR A 37 -1.47 -7.83 12.51
C TYR A 37 -1.77 -6.42 12.01
N LEU A 38 -0.80 -5.80 11.36
CA LEU A 38 -0.97 -4.54 10.64
C LEU A 38 -0.63 -4.76 9.17
N LEU A 39 -1.65 -4.67 8.30
CA LEU A 39 -1.46 -4.65 6.86
C LEU A 39 -1.12 -3.22 6.43
N ILE A 40 0.01 -3.05 5.75
CA ILE A 40 0.58 -1.74 5.43
C ILE A 40 0.64 -1.57 3.92
N LEU A 41 -0.22 -0.69 3.39
CA LEU A 41 -0.19 -0.24 2.00
C LEU A 41 0.09 1.26 2.00
N GLY A 42 1.31 1.64 1.69
CA GLY A 42 1.71 3.05 1.73
C GLY A 42 2.94 3.36 0.91
N GLY A 43 3.05 4.62 0.49
CA GLY A 43 4.16 5.12 -0.31
C GLY A 43 3.77 5.69 -1.67
N THR A 44 2.58 5.36 -2.19
CA THR A 44 2.12 5.84 -3.49
C THR A 44 2.13 7.36 -3.60
N ASN A 45 1.58 8.07 -2.63
CA ASN A 45 1.54 9.54 -2.64
C ASN A 45 2.95 10.16 -2.56
N SER A 46 3.83 9.57 -1.75
CA SER A 46 5.22 10.03 -1.63
C SER A 46 5.97 9.84 -2.96
N LEU A 47 5.88 8.66 -3.55
CA LEU A 47 6.61 8.31 -4.78
C LEU A 47 6.12 9.11 -6.00
N ARG A 48 4.81 9.27 -6.15
CA ARG A 48 4.27 10.09 -7.26
C ARG A 48 4.64 11.57 -7.13
N ALA A 49 4.87 12.06 -5.92
CA ALA A 49 5.35 13.40 -5.65
C ALA A 49 6.88 13.55 -5.83
N GLY A 50 7.60 12.47 -6.10
CA GLY A 50 9.04 12.48 -6.33
C GLY A 50 9.89 12.26 -5.08
N VAL A 51 9.30 11.82 -3.96
CA VAL A 51 10.09 11.38 -2.80
C VAL A 51 10.92 10.16 -3.21
N PRO A 52 12.23 10.14 -2.91
CA PRO A 52 13.09 9.01 -3.26
C PRO A 52 12.57 7.67 -2.70
N ALA A 53 12.69 6.60 -3.48
CA ALA A 53 12.30 5.25 -3.05
C ALA A 53 13.01 4.84 -1.75
N ALA A 54 14.27 5.22 -1.58
CA ALA A 54 15.03 4.94 -0.35
C ALA A 54 14.39 5.55 0.90
N ASP A 55 13.80 6.73 0.81
CA ASP A 55 13.14 7.40 1.93
C ASP A 55 11.82 6.69 2.27
N VAL A 56 11.04 6.29 1.27
CA VAL A 56 9.82 5.49 1.47
C VAL A 56 10.15 4.14 2.11
N ILE A 57 11.19 3.47 1.64
CA ILE A 57 11.68 2.21 2.24
C ILE A 57 12.08 2.42 3.70
N SER A 58 12.77 3.52 4.00
CA SER A 58 13.14 3.88 5.37
C SER A 58 11.91 4.07 6.26
N ASP A 59 10.88 4.74 5.77
CA ASP A 59 9.60 4.92 6.48
C ASP A 59 8.89 3.58 6.73
N LEU A 60 8.85 2.69 5.73
CA LEU A 60 8.26 1.35 5.89
C LEU A 60 9.02 0.52 6.92
N LYS A 61 10.36 0.57 6.92
CA LYS A 61 11.19 -0.08 7.95
C LYS A 61 10.90 0.47 9.34
N GLU A 62 10.69 1.77 9.47
CA GLU A 62 10.36 2.40 10.74
C GLU A 62 8.99 1.94 11.26
N ILE A 63 7.97 1.84 10.39
CA ILE A 63 6.67 1.29 10.77
C ILE A 63 6.81 -0.18 11.22
N GLN A 64 7.58 -0.99 10.49
CA GLN A 64 7.87 -2.38 10.89
C GLN A 64 8.54 -2.46 12.26
N ARG A 65 9.51 -1.58 12.53
CA ARG A 65 10.20 -1.51 13.82
C ARG A 65 9.22 -1.18 14.96
N LYS A 66 8.40 -0.15 14.77
CA LYS A 66 7.36 0.25 15.73
C LYS A 66 6.36 -0.89 16.00
N CYS A 67 5.92 -1.60 14.97
CA CYS A 67 5.06 -2.77 15.11
C CYS A 67 5.71 -3.82 16.03
N ARG A 68 6.95 -4.21 15.72
CA ARG A 68 7.67 -5.25 16.48
C ARG A 68 7.88 -4.86 17.94
N GLU A 69 8.17 -3.60 18.22
CA GLU A 69 8.31 -3.09 19.59
C GLU A 69 7.04 -3.24 20.43
N HIS A 70 5.87 -3.25 19.77
CA HIS A 70 4.57 -3.37 20.43
C HIS A 70 3.91 -4.75 20.25
N GLY A 71 4.66 -5.74 19.77
CA GLY A 71 4.14 -7.09 19.59
C GLY A 71 3.14 -7.22 18.42
N ILE A 72 3.14 -6.27 17.49
CA ILE A 72 2.31 -6.28 16.28
C ILE A 72 3.12 -6.88 15.14
N THR A 73 2.53 -7.81 14.39
CA THR A 73 3.15 -8.38 13.20
C THR A 73 2.86 -7.50 11.98
N PRO A 74 3.88 -6.83 11.40
CA PRO A 74 3.69 -6.02 10.20
C PRO A 74 3.68 -6.92 8.97
N ILE A 75 2.74 -6.65 8.05
CA ILE A 75 2.65 -7.30 6.75
C ILE A 75 2.59 -6.19 5.70
N LEU A 76 3.64 -6.07 4.90
CA LEU A 76 3.70 -5.08 3.82
C LEU A 76 2.87 -5.53 2.62
N MET A 77 2.27 -4.58 1.91
CA MET A 77 1.55 -4.85 0.67
C MET A 77 2.22 -4.10 -0.48
N THR A 78 2.39 -4.78 -1.62
CA THR A 78 2.97 -4.16 -2.81
C THR A 78 2.04 -3.12 -3.42
N LEU A 79 2.62 -2.08 -3.99
CA LEU A 79 1.92 -0.94 -4.56
C LEU A 79 1.42 -1.26 -5.96
N PRO A 80 0.09 -1.23 -6.23
CA PRO A 80 -0.44 -1.25 -7.58
C PRO A 80 0.05 -0.05 -8.40
N PRO A 81 0.06 -0.14 -9.74
CA PRO A 81 0.43 0.99 -10.58
C PRO A 81 -0.58 2.14 -10.47
N ILE A 82 -0.23 3.29 -11.01
CA ILE A 82 -1.07 4.48 -11.09
C ILE A 82 -1.27 4.88 -12.55
N ASN A 83 -2.14 5.87 -12.80
CA ASN A 83 -2.31 6.48 -14.11
C ASN A 83 -2.08 8.00 -14.01
N PRO A 84 -0.89 8.50 -14.39
CA PRO A 84 -0.53 9.92 -14.28
C PRO A 84 -1.45 10.87 -15.04
N GLU A 85 -1.95 10.46 -16.22
CA GLU A 85 -2.86 11.29 -17.01
C GLU A 85 -4.19 11.50 -16.29
N ASN A 86 -4.77 10.43 -15.73
CA ASN A 86 -6.00 10.52 -14.97
C ASN A 86 -5.82 11.30 -13.65
N ILE A 87 -4.68 11.14 -12.98
CA ILE A 87 -4.33 11.93 -11.79
C ILE A 87 -4.28 13.42 -12.14
N GLN A 88 -3.60 13.78 -13.24
CA GLN A 88 -3.53 15.17 -13.69
C GLN A 88 -4.92 15.75 -14.01
N LYS A 89 -5.80 14.96 -14.63
CA LYS A 89 -7.18 15.38 -14.93
C LYS A 89 -8.02 15.57 -13.67
N ALA A 90 -7.89 14.65 -12.71
CA ALA A 90 -8.73 14.64 -11.51
C ALA A 90 -8.30 15.68 -10.47
N PHE A 91 -6.99 15.86 -10.26
CA PHE A 91 -6.44 16.66 -9.15
C PHE A 91 -5.65 17.88 -9.59
N ASN A 92 -5.39 18.03 -10.89
CA ASN A 92 -4.47 19.05 -11.43
C ASN A 92 -3.08 18.99 -10.79
N GLU A 93 -2.61 17.80 -10.50
CA GLU A 93 -1.31 17.53 -9.89
C GLU A 93 -0.44 16.71 -10.84
N PRO A 94 0.83 17.12 -11.09
CA PRO A 94 1.74 16.33 -11.89
C PRO A 94 2.23 15.11 -11.11
N THR A 95 2.57 14.06 -11.85
CA THR A 95 3.25 12.88 -11.30
C THR A 95 4.72 12.93 -11.69
N TYR A 96 5.61 12.58 -10.76
CA TYR A 96 7.04 12.45 -11.03
C TYR A 96 7.29 11.45 -12.15
N GLU A 97 8.07 11.83 -13.17
CA GLU A 97 8.32 11.01 -14.37
C GLU A 97 8.97 9.65 -14.05
N GLY A 98 9.82 9.61 -13.01
CA GLY A 98 10.49 8.40 -12.56
C GLY A 98 9.65 7.49 -11.65
N TRP A 99 8.35 7.69 -11.54
CA TRP A 99 7.49 6.95 -10.60
C TRP A 99 7.53 5.42 -10.78
N LYS A 100 7.57 4.93 -12.02
CA LYS A 100 7.61 3.47 -12.28
C LYS A 100 8.85 2.84 -11.65
N ALA A 101 10.03 3.40 -11.90
CA ALA A 101 11.28 2.90 -11.32
C ALA A 101 11.26 2.96 -9.79
N SER A 102 10.68 4.02 -9.22
CA SER A 102 10.53 4.15 -7.77
C SER A 102 9.57 3.13 -7.19
N PHE A 103 8.44 2.85 -7.86
CA PHE A 103 7.50 1.79 -7.48
C PHE A 103 8.15 0.41 -7.54
N ASP A 104 8.89 0.14 -8.62
CA ASP A 104 9.61 -1.14 -8.78
C ASP A 104 10.63 -1.35 -7.66
N GLU A 105 11.38 -0.32 -7.29
CA GLU A 105 12.36 -0.39 -6.19
C GLU A 105 11.69 -0.66 -4.84
N VAL A 106 10.60 0.05 -4.52
CA VAL A 106 9.84 -0.16 -3.28
C VAL A 106 9.19 -1.54 -3.28
N ASN A 107 8.57 -1.97 -4.38
CA ASN A 107 7.94 -3.29 -4.47
C ASN A 107 8.99 -4.42 -4.38
N ALA A 108 10.18 -4.24 -4.93
CA ALA A 108 11.28 -5.20 -4.77
C ALA A 108 11.69 -5.34 -3.29
N PHE A 109 11.79 -4.21 -2.56
CA PHE A 109 12.01 -4.25 -1.12
C PHE A 109 10.88 -4.98 -0.38
N ILE A 110 9.63 -4.65 -0.67
CA ILE A 110 8.45 -5.25 -0.02
C ILE A 110 8.44 -6.78 -0.24
N ARG A 111 8.72 -7.25 -1.45
CA ARG A 111 8.79 -8.69 -1.78
C ARG A 111 9.90 -9.45 -1.06
N GLY A 112 10.90 -8.76 -0.54
CA GLY A 112 11.95 -9.33 0.33
C GLY A 112 11.54 -9.45 1.79
N GLU A 113 10.40 -8.90 2.20
CA GLU A 113 9.88 -8.89 3.56
C GLU A 113 8.64 -9.79 3.70
N VAL A 114 8.11 -9.91 4.91
CA VAL A 114 6.78 -10.52 5.11
C VAL A 114 5.74 -9.63 4.42
N HIS A 115 5.10 -10.15 3.39
CA HIS A 115 4.26 -9.34 2.50
C HIS A 115 3.08 -10.10 1.92
N ILE A 116 2.15 -9.33 1.34
CA ILE A 116 1.09 -9.78 0.45
C ILE A 116 1.26 -9.04 -0.88
N ASP A 117 1.31 -9.74 -2.00
CA ASP A 117 1.54 -9.13 -3.31
C ASP A 117 0.25 -8.62 -3.95
N THR A 118 -0.27 -7.52 -3.39
CA THR A 118 -1.51 -6.88 -3.87
C THR A 118 -1.38 -6.24 -5.25
N ALA A 119 -0.15 -6.01 -5.72
CA ALA A 119 0.13 -5.52 -7.07
C ALA A 119 0.10 -6.62 -8.14
N ALA A 120 0.22 -7.90 -7.77
CA ALA A 120 0.30 -9.01 -8.70
C ALA A 120 -0.81 -9.05 -9.79
N PRO A 121 -2.10 -8.76 -9.49
CA PRO A 121 -3.13 -8.73 -10.52
C PRO A 121 -2.94 -7.65 -11.59
N PHE A 122 -2.06 -6.69 -11.35
CA PHE A 122 -1.84 -5.52 -12.19
C PHE A 122 -0.45 -5.49 -12.84
N GLU A 123 0.37 -6.54 -12.68
CA GLU A 123 1.78 -6.56 -13.13
C GLU A 123 1.96 -6.34 -14.63
N GLU A 124 1.02 -6.83 -15.45
CA GLU A 124 1.08 -6.66 -16.90
C GLU A 124 0.54 -5.29 -17.36
N MET A 125 0.04 -4.48 -16.45
CA MET A 125 -0.48 -3.15 -16.73
C MET A 125 0.64 -2.11 -16.57
N GLU A 126 0.98 -1.42 -17.66
CA GLU A 126 1.96 -0.33 -17.57
C GLU A 126 1.45 0.84 -16.73
N GLU A 127 0.15 1.10 -16.81
CA GLU A 127 -0.58 2.10 -16.05
C GLU A 127 -1.95 1.56 -15.66
N LEU A 128 -2.48 2.05 -14.56
CA LEU A 128 -3.79 1.65 -14.07
C LEU A 128 -4.90 2.12 -15.05
N PRO A 129 -5.66 1.20 -15.65
CA PRO A 129 -6.69 1.58 -16.60
C PRO A 129 -7.85 2.33 -15.93
N THR A 130 -8.48 3.24 -16.67
CA THR A 130 -9.58 4.11 -16.18
C THR A 130 -10.76 3.32 -15.60
N TRP A 131 -11.03 2.12 -16.11
CA TRP A 131 -12.12 1.27 -15.61
C TRP A 131 -11.82 0.62 -14.24
N LEU A 132 -10.57 0.69 -13.76
CA LEU A 132 -10.19 0.27 -12.40
C LEU A 132 -10.03 1.46 -11.44
N ALA A 133 -9.64 2.63 -11.96
CA ALA A 133 -9.49 3.84 -11.16
C ALA A 133 -9.70 5.08 -12.03
N LEU A 134 -10.86 5.70 -11.92
CA LEU A 134 -11.24 6.86 -12.73
C LEU A 134 -10.28 8.04 -12.53
N ASP A 135 -9.82 8.25 -11.32
CA ASP A 135 -8.88 9.32 -10.97
C ASP A 135 -7.40 8.91 -11.09
N GLY A 136 -7.14 7.68 -11.51
CA GLY A 136 -5.80 7.15 -11.72
C GLY A 136 -5.07 6.63 -10.48
N ILE A 137 -5.66 6.71 -9.29
CA ILE A 137 -5.02 6.30 -8.04
C ILE A 137 -5.97 5.56 -7.07
N HIS A 138 -7.21 6.01 -6.94
CA HIS A 138 -8.17 5.37 -6.05
C HIS A 138 -8.99 4.34 -6.82
N GLY A 139 -8.78 3.07 -6.49
CA GLY A 139 -9.46 1.96 -7.12
C GLY A 139 -10.98 2.01 -6.93
N ASP A 140 -11.71 1.65 -7.98
CA ASP A 140 -13.13 1.38 -7.89
C ASP A 140 -13.40 0.05 -7.16
N TRP A 141 -14.66 -0.39 -7.13
CA TRP A 141 -15.04 -1.63 -6.47
C TRP A 141 -14.40 -2.88 -7.13
N ASN A 142 -14.17 -2.89 -8.45
CA ASN A 142 -13.49 -4.00 -9.15
C ASN A 142 -12.04 -4.13 -8.67
N MET A 143 -11.28 -3.02 -8.66
CA MET A 143 -9.90 -3.02 -8.19
C MET A 143 -9.83 -3.44 -6.70
N LYS A 144 -10.73 -2.90 -5.88
CA LYS A 144 -10.80 -3.24 -4.45
C LYS A 144 -11.07 -4.72 -4.23
N ARG A 145 -11.95 -5.32 -5.03
CA ARG A 145 -12.20 -6.77 -4.98
C ARG A 145 -10.98 -7.57 -5.40
N MET A 146 -10.33 -7.20 -6.51
CA MET A 146 -9.11 -7.90 -6.97
C MET A 146 -8.03 -7.90 -5.88
N MET A 147 -7.81 -6.76 -5.22
CA MET A 147 -6.87 -6.67 -4.11
C MET A 147 -7.31 -7.52 -2.91
N ALA A 148 -8.59 -7.47 -2.54
CA ALA A 148 -9.13 -8.24 -1.43
C ALA A 148 -9.06 -9.76 -1.68
N GLU A 149 -9.27 -10.22 -2.92
CA GLU A 149 -9.10 -11.62 -3.30
C GLU A 149 -7.67 -12.11 -3.05
N VAL A 150 -6.67 -11.29 -3.40
CA VAL A 150 -5.26 -11.60 -3.09
C VAL A 150 -5.04 -11.65 -1.58
N ILE A 151 -5.53 -10.67 -0.84
CA ILE A 151 -5.37 -10.61 0.62
C ILE A 151 -6.04 -11.83 1.29
N ASN A 152 -7.27 -12.18 0.90
CA ASN A 152 -7.99 -13.32 1.45
C ASN A 152 -7.29 -14.66 1.17
N LEU A 153 -6.63 -14.77 0.01
CA LEU A 153 -5.88 -15.97 -0.37
C LEU A 153 -4.52 -16.06 0.38
N GLU A 154 -3.81 -14.94 0.48
CA GLU A 154 -2.43 -14.92 0.98
C GLU A 154 -2.31 -14.72 2.49
N PHE A 155 -3.20 -13.94 3.10
CA PHE A 155 -3.14 -13.65 4.53
C PHE A 155 -3.09 -14.91 5.42
N PRO A 156 -3.94 -15.95 5.21
CA PRO A 156 -3.85 -17.17 6.01
C PRO A 156 -2.51 -17.89 5.89
N LYS A 157 -1.88 -17.86 4.72
CA LYS A 157 -0.56 -18.47 4.48
C LYS A 157 0.54 -17.68 5.19
N VAL A 158 0.50 -16.36 5.06
CA VAL A 158 1.50 -15.46 5.68
C VAL A 158 1.50 -15.62 7.21
N ILE A 159 0.33 -15.65 7.85
CA ILE A 159 0.24 -15.80 9.31
C ILE A 159 0.58 -17.23 9.78
N ALA A 160 0.42 -18.24 8.92
CA ALA A 160 0.86 -19.62 9.20
C ALA A 160 2.37 -19.82 9.00
N GLY A 161 3.07 -18.87 8.38
CA GLY A 161 4.49 -18.96 8.05
C GLY A 161 4.80 -19.82 6.83
N ASP A 162 3.80 -19.96 5.94
CA ASP A 162 3.91 -20.75 4.70
C ASP A 162 4.40 -19.90 3.49
#